data_46d49ac4b9f84d573fd5a730aee056b7
#
_entry.id   46d49ac4b9f84d573fd5a730aee056b7
#
_cell.length_a   1.000
_cell.length_b   1.000
_cell.length_c   1.000
_cell.angle_alpha   90.00
_cell.angle_beta   90.00
_cell.angle_gamma   90.00
#
_symmetry.space_group_name_H-M   'P 1'
#
loop_
_entity.id
_entity.type
_entity.pdbx_description
1 polymer ?
#
loop_
_entity_poly.entity_id
_entity_poly.type
_entity_poly.pdbx_seq_one_letter_code
_entity_poly.pdbx_strand_id
1 'polypeptide(L)'
;MVKRSKNAKNNNSSQQTTTFQYVAVLVFLAVLNVVFFFSHGFSYTRAQCTADVIFETLTRYLGENGKIPIEKCLLEPCLTPTTSAVREFTTAVRTLVTECNKPPIEIPSGAILTLVTTFADHVHTDSEKLTVHNNTIMNWAKLKPHVNLLLFTNDSHWSDTARRHGWDVIPPTNNSFPDRPPVLKEMFEAAKARYDTLWYGYVNADILFTDGLLTHLTVLTNNHNATHRRIMLTGRRTNVQNVSLIDPLSDNKLLSMAKSNGTLYKEDAEDFFITTKSFPWDTILPVVVGRPAYDNWLVAEARCRMQTDVIDVSDTLLALHQTTIKGGNLEGHSHKENDINFNIFKKHKLKPNFLSGLTTCVSFNTYTTLCDKLGVSRRTNVGPMCACKK
;
A
#
# COMPACT_ATOMS: atom_id res chain seq x y z
N MET A 1 -7.87 -32.00 -34.69
CA MET A 1 -8.54 -32.41 -33.44
C MET A 1 -8.04 -31.51 -32.32
N VAL A 2 -8.85 -30.52 -31.89
CA VAL A 2 -8.50 -29.47 -30.92
C VAL A 2 -8.98 -29.94 -29.56
N LYS A 3 -8.08 -30.12 -28.59
CA LYS A 3 -8.42 -30.34 -27.17
C LYS A 3 -8.69 -28.99 -26.51
N ARG A 4 -9.94 -28.67 -26.22
CA ARG A 4 -10.37 -27.52 -25.39
C ARG A 4 -10.06 -27.79 -23.93
N SER A 5 -9.45 -26.77 -23.30
CA SER A 5 -9.07 -26.68 -21.91
C SER A 5 -10.26 -26.70 -20.95
N LYS A 6 -10.17 -27.50 -19.88
CA LYS A 6 -11.05 -27.52 -18.72
C LYS A 6 -10.40 -26.70 -17.58
N ASN A 7 -10.50 -25.38 -17.62
CA ASN A 7 -9.96 -24.54 -16.51
C ASN A 7 -10.93 -23.44 -16.01
N ALA A 8 -12.24 -23.68 -16.05
CA ALA A 8 -13.23 -22.69 -15.64
C ALA A 8 -14.01 -23.04 -14.34
N LYS A 9 -13.50 -23.96 -13.50
CA LYS A 9 -14.28 -24.38 -12.31
C LYS A 9 -13.72 -24.02 -10.93
N ASN A 10 -12.53 -23.43 -10.81
CA ASN A 10 -11.94 -23.18 -9.48
C ASN A 10 -12.12 -21.76 -8.88
N ASN A 11 -12.65 -20.79 -9.63
CA ASN A 11 -12.84 -19.44 -9.11
C ASN A 11 -14.11 -19.24 -8.28
N ASN A 12 -15.10 -20.13 -8.40
CA ASN A 12 -16.37 -19.98 -7.65
C ASN A 12 -16.30 -20.42 -6.18
N SER A 13 -15.36 -21.29 -5.80
CA SER A 13 -15.29 -21.79 -4.42
C SER A 13 -14.69 -20.77 -3.43
N SER A 14 -13.73 -19.96 -3.86
CA SER A 14 -13.12 -18.93 -2.99
C SER A 14 -14.08 -17.78 -2.74
N GLN A 15 -14.83 -17.34 -3.75
CA GLN A 15 -15.88 -16.31 -3.58
C GLN A 15 -17.01 -16.75 -2.63
N GLN A 16 -17.43 -18.02 -2.71
CA GLN A 16 -18.44 -18.55 -1.80
C GLN A 16 -17.97 -18.61 -0.35
N THR A 17 -16.72 -18.96 -0.09
CA THR A 17 -16.17 -19.05 1.27
C THR A 17 -16.04 -17.65 1.89
N THR A 18 -15.63 -16.66 1.12
CA THR A 18 -15.51 -15.27 1.56
C THR A 18 -16.90 -14.68 1.90
N THR A 19 -17.89 -14.90 1.04
CA THR A 19 -19.26 -14.43 1.27
C THR A 19 -19.85 -15.06 2.56
N PHE A 20 -19.57 -16.34 2.85
CA PHE A 20 -20.06 -17.01 4.05
C PHE A 20 -19.44 -16.42 5.33
N GLN A 21 -18.17 -16.03 5.30
CA GLN A 21 -17.52 -15.37 6.44
C GLN A 21 -18.11 -13.99 6.73
N TYR A 22 -18.43 -13.19 5.71
CA TYR A 22 -19.05 -11.88 5.89
C TYR A 22 -20.46 -11.96 6.47
N VAL A 23 -21.23 -12.95 6.07
CA VAL A 23 -22.56 -13.18 6.61
C VAL A 23 -22.51 -13.59 8.07
N ALA A 24 -21.55 -14.43 8.45
CA ALA A 24 -21.36 -14.80 9.86
C ALA A 24 -21.02 -13.56 10.71
N VAL A 25 -20.22 -12.62 10.20
CA VAL A 25 -19.92 -11.34 10.87
C VAL A 25 -21.16 -10.45 10.96
N LEU A 26 -21.96 -10.34 9.90
CA LEU A 26 -23.18 -9.53 9.91
C LEU A 26 -24.22 -10.10 10.87
N VAL A 27 -24.38 -11.43 10.90
CA VAL A 27 -25.23 -12.12 11.89
C VAL A 27 -24.72 -11.90 13.31
N PHE A 28 -23.42 -11.96 13.54
CA PHE A 28 -22.80 -11.71 14.84
C PHE A 28 -23.00 -10.24 15.28
N LEU A 29 -22.87 -9.28 14.40
CA LEU A 29 -23.11 -7.86 14.66
C LEU A 29 -24.60 -7.60 14.91
N ALA A 30 -25.51 -8.26 14.19
CA ALA A 30 -26.94 -8.18 14.44
C ALA A 30 -27.31 -8.75 15.81
N VAL A 31 -26.74 -9.90 16.21
CA VAL A 31 -26.92 -10.51 17.53
C VAL A 31 -26.34 -9.62 18.64
N LEU A 32 -25.16 -9.01 18.43
CA LEU A 32 -24.59 -8.06 19.39
C LEU A 32 -25.47 -6.82 19.58
N ASN A 33 -26.06 -6.27 18.50
CA ASN A 33 -27.01 -5.17 18.60
C ASN A 33 -28.28 -5.58 19.35
N VAL A 34 -28.81 -6.77 19.11
CA VAL A 34 -29.96 -7.33 19.87
C VAL A 34 -29.63 -7.43 21.36
N VAL A 35 -28.45 -7.94 21.72
CA VAL A 35 -27.98 -8.02 23.13
C VAL A 35 -27.80 -6.62 23.72
N PHE A 36 -27.30 -5.66 22.96
CA PHE A 36 -27.16 -4.25 23.36
C PHE A 36 -28.53 -3.60 23.62
N PHE A 37 -29.54 -3.85 22.78
CA PHE A 37 -30.90 -3.38 22.97
C PHE A 37 -31.54 -3.97 24.23
N PHE A 38 -31.28 -5.26 24.55
CA PHE A 38 -31.75 -5.89 25.80
C PHE A 38 -31.15 -5.27 27.05
N SER A 39 -29.87 -4.89 27.00
CA SER A 39 -29.17 -4.27 28.15
C SER A 39 -29.68 -2.85 28.45
N HIS A 40 -30.40 -2.21 27.52
CA HIS A 40 -30.90 -0.83 27.64
C HIS A 40 -32.44 -0.72 27.77
N GLY A 41 -33.13 -1.80 28.10
CA GLY A 41 -34.52 -1.76 28.58
C GLY A 41 -35.60 -1.72 27.48
N PHE A 42 -35.32 -2.17 26.25
CA PHE A 42 -36.33 -2.31 25.20
C PHE A 42 -37.17 -3.60 25.37
N SER A 43 -38.45 -3.57 24.99
CA SER A 43 -39.36 -4.72 25.17
C SER A 43 -38.93 -5.91 24.30
N TYR A 44 -38.94 -7.12 24.92
CA TYR A 44 -38.51 -8.39 24.31
C TYR A 44 -39.15 -8.68 22.96
N THR A 45 -40.45 -8.45 22.80
CA THR A 45 -41.23 -8.73 21.59
C THR A 45 -40.75 -7.91 20.38
N ARG A 46 -40.34 -6.69 20.59
CA ARG A 46 -39.89 -5.79 19.48
C ARG A 46 -38.48 -6.11 19.01
N ALA A 47 -37.59 -6.47 19.91
CA ALA A 47 -36.23 -6.88 19.59
C ALA A 47 -36.22 -8.25 18.88
N GLN A 48 -37.06 -9.19 19.29
CA GLN A 48 -37.21 -10.50 18.66
C GLN A 48 -37.68 -10.36 17.20
N CYS A 49 -38.76 -9.58 16.96
CA CYS A 49 -39.31 -9.36 15.64
C CYS A 49 -38.27 -8.73 14.67
N THR A 50 -37.44 -7.79 15.16
CA THR A 50 -36.39 -7.17 14.36
C THR A 50 -35.28 -8.17 14.05
N ALA A 51 -34.88 -9.02 15.01
CA ALA A 51 -33.86 -10.03 14.82
C ALA A 51 -34.31 -11.10 13.81
N ASP A 52 -35.56 -11.57 13.93
CA ASP A 52 -36.12 -12.59 13.05
C ASP A 52 -36.23 -12.11 11.60
N VAL A 53 -36.63 -10.86 11.37
CA VAL A 53 -36.68 -10.23 10.04
C VAL A 53 -35.30 -10.06 9.43
N ILE A 54 -34.30 -9.63 10.23
CA ILE A 54 -32.92 -9.51 9.76
C ILE A 54 -32.37 -10.89 9.39
N PHE A 55 -32.60 -11.90 10.23
CA PHE A 55 -32.13 -13.26 9.99
C PHE A 55 -32.79 -13.88 8.75
N GLU A 56 -34.10 -13.74 8.62
CA GLU A 56 -34.86 -14.24 7.44
C GLU A 56 -34.44 -13.53 6.16
N THR A 57 -34.22 -12.22 6.20
CA THR A 57 -33.72 -11.43 5.06
C THR A 57 -32.34 -11.87 4.61
N LEU A 58 -31.44 -12.09 5.57
CA LEU A 58 -30.09 -12.60 5.29
C LEU A 58 -30.11 -14.04 4.76
N THR A 59 -30.95 -14.90 5.31
CA THR A 59 -31.10 -16.31 4.90
C THR A 59 -31.66 -16.41 3.47
N ARG A 60 -32.68 -15.63 3.13
CA ARG A 60 -33.23 -15.55 1.76
C ARG A 60 -32.21 -14.98 0.77
N TYR A 61 -31.51 -13.92 1.14
CA TYR A 61 -30.45 -13.33 0.29
C TYR A 61 -29.35 -14.34 -0.07
N LEU A 62 -29.00 -15.21 0.86
CA LEU A 62 -27.96 -16.24 0.66
C LEU A 62 -28.47 -17.47 -0.11
N GLY A 63 -29.75 -17.85 0.08
CA GLY A 63 -30.32 -19.07 -0.52
C GLY A 63 -30.64 -18.94 -2.02
N GLU A 64 -30.85 -17.73 -2.55
CA GLU A 64 -31.38 -17.49 -3.90
C GLU A 64 -30.39 -16.73 -4.84
N ASN A 65 -29.09 -16.92 -4.71
CA ASN A 65 -28.09 -16.28 -5.60
C ASN A 65 -28.21 -14.75 -5.76
N GLY A 66 -28.58 -14.05 -4.70
CA GLY A 66 -28.41 -12.59 -4.62
C GLY A 66 -29.44 -11.75 -5.42
N LYS A 67 -30.61 -12.27 -5.79
CA LYS A 67 -31.58 -11.55 -6.63
C LYS A 67 -32.92 -11.22 -5.99
N ILE A 68 -33.03 -11.12 -4.66
CA ILE A 68 -34.28 -10.64 -4.06
C ILE A 68 -34.20 -9.13 -3.83
N PRO A 69 -35.15 -8.33 -4.36
CA PRO A 69 -35.24 -6.92 -4.04
C PRO A 69 -35.52 -6.75 -2.54
N ILE A 70 -34.61 -6.10 -1.83
CA ILE A 70 -34.75 -5.75 -0.39
C ILE A 70 -36.07 -5.00 -0.12
N GLU A 71 -36.64 -4.36 -1.11
CA GLU A 71 -37.94 -3.67 -1.06
C GLU A 71 -39.10 -4.58 -0.64
N LYS A 72 -39.10 -5.86 -1.02
CA LYS A 72 -40.15 -6.81 -0.63
C LYS A 72 -40.14 -7.20 0.85
N CYS A 73 -38.99 -7.18 1.50
CA CYS A 73 -38.83 -7.52 2.91
C CYS A 73 -39.22 -6.38 3.87
N LEU A 74 -39.42 -5.17 3.36
CA LEU A 74 -39.79 -3.98 4.14
C LEU A 74 -41.33 -3.83 4.33
N LEU A 75 -42.16 -4.73 3.76
CA LEU A 75 -43.62 -4.67 3.79
C LEU A 75 -44.25 -5.53 4.90
N GLU A 76 -43.44 -6.18 5.74
CA GLU A 76 -43.96 -7.00 6.84
C GLU A 76 -44.41 -6.13 8.03
N PRO A 77 -45.48 -6.53 8.75
CA PRO A 77 -46.11 -5.71 9.79
C PRO A 77 -45.24 -5.42 11.02
N CYS A 78 -44.09 -6.11 11.18
CA CYS A 78 -43.12 -5.88 12.27
C CYS A 78 -42.20 -4.67 12.05
N LEU A 79 -42.13 -4.17 10.83
CA LEU A 79 -41.24 -3.05 10.45
C LEU A 79 -42.07 -1.81 10.21
N THR A 80 -42.61 -1.20 11.27
CA THR A 80 -43.20 0.13 11.11
C THR A 80 -42.07 1.12 10.74
N PRO A 81 -42.29 1.98 9.71
CA PRO A 81 -41.25 2.88 9.18
C PRO A 81 -40.69 3.94 10.16
N THR A 82 -41.13 3.88 11.41
CA THR A 82 -40.94 4.93 12.42
C THR A 82 -39.72 4.75 13.35
N THR A 83 -39.01 3.64 13.32
CA THR A 83 -37.78 3.55 14.13
C THR A 83 -36.58 3.97 13.32
N SER A 84 -35.97 5.10 13.69
CA SER A 84 -34.74 5.66 13.09
C SER A 84 -33.64 4.59 12.91
N ALA A 85 -33.46 3.74 13.92
CA ALA A 85 -32.47 2.69 13.91
C ALA A 85 -32.66 1.64 12.78
N VAL A 86 -33.91 1.24 12.49
CA VAL A 86 -34.19 0.28 11.40
C VAL A 86 -33.91 0.91 10.04
N ARG A 87 -34.27 2.18 9.88
CA ARG A 87 -33.97 2.92 8.65
C ARG A 87 -32.47 3.09 8.43
N GLU A 88 -31.72 3.46 9.48
CA GLU A 88 -30.28 3.60 9.43
C GLU A 88 -29.58 2.26 9.11
N PHE A 89 -30.01 1.17 9.76
CA PHE A 89 -29.49 -0.17 9.48
C PHE A 89 -29.76 -0.60 8.02
N THR A 90 -31.00 -0.42 7.55
CA THR A 90 -31.38 -0.77 6.17
C THR A 90 -30.57 0.04 5.16
N THR A 91 -30.36 1.31 5.44
CA THR A 91 -29.53 2.19 4.59
C THR A 91 -28.09 1.71 4.58
N ALA A 92 -27.51 1.37 5.74
CA ALA A 92 -26.15 0.85 5.84
C ALA A 92 -25.97 -0.47 5.07
N VAL A 93 -26.94 -1.40 5.19
CA VAL A 93 -26.91 -2.68 4.44
C VAL A 93 -27.02 -2.45 2.95
N ARG A 94 -27.92 -1.57 2.49
CA ARG A 94 -28.02 -1.22 1.06
C ARG A 94 -26.71 -0.63 0.54
N THR A 95 -26.13 0.29 1.27
CA THR A 95 -24.85 0.90 0.93
C THR A 95 -23.76 -0.16 0.81
N LEU A 96 -23.67 -1.05 1.79
CA LEU A 96 -22.70 -2.15 1.80
C LEU A 96 -22.86 -3.08 0.58
N VAL A 97 -24.09 -3.51 0.31
CA VAL A 97 -24.40 -4.37 -0.85
C VAL A 97 -24.05 -3.66 -2.17
N THR A 98 -24.37 -2.37 -2.28
CA THR A 98 -24.01 -1.58 -3.46
C THR A 98 -22.51 -1.47 -3.63
N GLU A 99 -21.78 -1.20 -2.55
CA GLU A 99 -20.31 -1.13 -2.57
C GLU A 99 -19.67 -2.47 -2.91
N CYS A 100 -20.19 -3.58 -2.36
CA CYS A 100 -19.66 -4.92 -2.66
C CYS A 100 -19.91 -5.34 -4.12
N ASN A 101 -21.00 -4.89 -4.72
CA ASN A 101 -21.37 -5.21 -6.11
C ASN A 101 -20.68 -4.30 -7.15
N LYS A 102 -19.98 -3.24 -6.76
CA LYS A 102 -19.19 -2.46 -7.71
C LYS A 102 -18.13 -3.35 -8.36
N PRO A 103 -17.93 -3.23 -9.68
CA PRO A 103 -16.91 -4.02 -10.38
C PRO A 103 -15.51 -3.75 -9.78
N PRO A 104 -14.57 -4.68 -9.96
CA PRO A 104 -13.17 -4.44 -9.66
C PRO A 104 -12.68 -3.17 -10.35
N ILE A 105 -11.75 -2.47 -9.71
CA ILE A 105 -11.14 -1.28 -10.29
C ILE A 105 -10.28 -1.70 -11.48
N GLU A 106 -10.55 -1.10 -12.63
CA GLU A 106 -9.72 -1.30 -13.82
C GLU A 106 -8.46 -0.47 -13.73
N ILE A 107 -7.31 -1.12 -13.90
CA ILE A 107 -6.02 -0.46 -13.98
C ILE A 107 -5.91 0.19 -15.37
N PRO A 108 -5.57 1.48 -15.48
CA PRO A 108 -5.40 2.15 -16.77
C PRO A 108 -4.42 1.41 -17.68
N SER A 109 -4.66 1.43 -18.98
CA SER A 109 -3.85 0.71 -19.99
C SER A 109 -2.41 1.22 -20.16
N GLY A 110 -2.13 2.46 -19.75
CA GLY A 110 -0.81 3.08 -19.85
C GLY A 110 -0.04 3.11 -18.53
N ALA A 111 1.20 3.61 -18.59
CA ALA A 111 2.02 3.79 -17.40
C ALA A 111 1.44 4.89 -16.48
N ILE A 112 1.09 4.51 -15.26
CA ILE A 112 0.58 5.42 -14.23
C ILE A 112 1.65 5.82 -13.21
N LEU A 113 2.75 5.06 -13.15
CA LEU A 113 3.83 5.19 -12.19
C LEU A 113 5.19 5.16 -12.88
N THR A 114 6.12 5.98 -12.41
CA THR A 114 7.55 5.84 -12.69
C THR A 114 8.26 5.48 -11.39
N LEU A 115 8.84 4.28 -11.30
CA LEU A 115 9.63 3.82 -10.17
C LEU A 115 11.12 4.04 -10.44
N VAL A 116 11.81 4.58 -9.45
CA VAL A 116 13.26 4.77 -9.47
C VAL A 116 13.93 4.05 -8.31
N THR A 117 15.12 3.53 -8.56
CA THR A 117 16.00 2.96 -7.53
C THR A 117 17.46 3.10 -7.91
N THR A 118 18.35 2.72 -7.00
CA THR A 118 19.79 2.63 -7.25
C THR A 118 20.32 1.35 -6.64
N PHE A 119 21.30 0.75 -7.28
CA PHE A 119 22.07 -0.37 -6.74
C PHE A 119 23.47 0.12 -6.39
N ALA A 120 24.01 -0.38 -5.28
CA ALA A 120 25.38 -0.10 -4.93
C ALA A 120 26.32 -0.77 -5.95
N ASP A 121 27.37 -0.05 -6.35
CA ASP A 121 28.39 -0.57 -7.26
C ASP A 121 29.10 -1.78 -6.68
N HIS A 122 29.60 -2.67 -7.54
CA HIS A 122 30.41 -3.86 -7.20
C HIS A 122 29.75 -4.91 -6.29
N VAL A 123 28.46 -4.80 -5.95
CA VAL A 123 27.78 -5.81 -5.11
C VAL A 123 27.43 -7.10 -5.86
N HIS A 124 27.60 -7.16 -7.17
CA HIS A 124 27.40 -8.38 -7.95
C HIS A 124 28.37 -9.51 -7.62
N THR A 125 29.45 -9.23 -6.87
CA THR A 125 30.38 -10.24 -6.32
C THR A 125 29.84 -10.88 -5.03
N ASP A 126 28.84 -10.30 -4.37
CA ASP A 126 28.14 -10.87 -3.22
C ASP A 126 26.90 -11.64 -3.70
N SER A 127 26.86 -12.94 -3.48
CA SER A 127 25.79 -13.82 -3.97
C SER A 127 24.39 -13.48 -3.39
N GLU A 128 24.32 -12.99 -2.15
CA GLU A 128 23.06 -12.55 -1.57
C GLU A 128 22.56 -11.27 -2.25
N LYS A 129 23.42 -10.26 -2.40
CA LYS A 129 23.09 -9.01 -3.09
C LYS A 129 22.74 -9.24 -4.54
N LEU A 130 23.48 -10.13 -5.21
CA LEU A 130 23.17 -10.54 -6.58
C LEU A 130 21.73 -11.10 -6.69
N THR A 131 21.34 -11.97 -5.75
CA THR A 131 19.98 -12.52 -5.69
C THR A 131 18.95 -11.43 -5.42
N VAL A 132 19.16 -10.59 -4.43
CA VAL A 132 18.25 -9.49 -4.04
C VAL A 132 17.99 -8.53 -5.22
N HIS A 133 19.03 -8.05 -5.89
CA HIS A 133 18.88 -7.11 -6.99
C HIS A 133 18.24 -7.76 -8.24
N ASN A 134 18.59 -9.01 -8.57
CA ASN A 134 17.91 -9.73 -9.64
C ASN A 134 16.42 -9.94 -9.34
N ASN A 135 16.08 -10.29 -8.10
CA ASN A 135 14.70 -10.41 -7.67
C ASN A 135 13.92 -9.10 -7.86
N THR A 136 14.53 -7.98 -7.47
CA THR A 136 13.92 -6.65 -7.63
C THR A 136 13.69 -6.30 -9.10
N ILE A 137 14.70 -6.54 -9.96
CA ILE A 137 14.57 -6.31 -11.40
C ILE A 137 13.41 -7.13 -11.98
N MET A 138 13.33 -8.42 -11.65
CA MET A 138 12.29 -9.30 -12.17
C MET A 138 10.90 -8.96 -11.58
N ASN A 139 10.83 -8.68 -10.29
CA ASN A 139 9.57 -8.36 -9.62
C ASN A 139 8.93 -7.09 -10.19
N TRP A 140 9.70 -6.01 -10.32
CA TRP A 140 9.12 -4.77 -10.84
C TRP A 140 8.87 -4.83 -12.35
N ALA A 141 9.66 -5.61 -13.10
CA ALA A 141 9.43 -5.78 -14.54
C ALA A 141 8.04 -6.39 -14.85
N LYS A 142 7.48 -7.23 -13.96
CA LYS A 142 6.13 -7.77 -14.13
C LYS A 142 5.02 -6.72 -14.03
N LEU A 143 5.28 -5.54 -13.44
CA LEU A 143 4.32 -4.45 -13.34
C LEU A 143 4.15 -3.68 -14.65
N LYS A 144 4.97 -3.95 -15.66
CA LYS A 144 4.79 -3.37 -17.01
C LYS A 144 3.52 -3.89 -17.67
N PRO A 145 2.85 -3.11 -18.51
CA PRO A 145 3.22 -1.79 -19.02
C PRO A 145 2.81 -0.60 -18.11
N HIS A 146 2.26 -0.85 -16.92
CA HIS A 146 1.69 0.18 -16.04
C HIS A 146 2.75 0.99 -15.28
N VAL A 147 4.00 0.54 -15.31
CA VAL A 147 5.12 1.18 -14.60
C VAL A 147 6.30 1.40 -15.52
N ASN A 148 6.84 2.62 -15.55
CA ASN A 148 8.16 2.90 -16.09
C ASN A 148 9.20 2.62 -15.00
N LEU A 149 10.28 1.95 -15.35
CA LEU A 149 11.31 1.50 -14.42
C LEU A 149 12.63 2.15 -14.75
N LEU A 150 13.25 2.78 -13.76
CA LEU A 150 14.47 3.57 -13.94
C LEU A 150 15.51 3.21 -12.87
N LEU A 151 16.65 2.69 -13.32
CA LEU A 151 17.79 2.36 -12.47
C LEU A 151 18.87 3.43 -12.57
N PHE A 152 19.30 3.95 -11.42
CA PHE A 152 20.47 4.83 -11.33
C PHE A 152 21.69 4.01 -10.94
N THR A 153 22.62 3.80 -11.89
CA THR A 153 23.86 3.04 -11.65
C THR A 153 24.92 3.36 -12.71
N ASN A 154 26.18 3.28 -12.32
CA ASN A 154 27.33 3.28 -13.22
C ASN A 154 27.87 1.87 -13.49
N ASP A 155 27.36 0.86 -12.79
CA ASP A 155 27.78 -0.53 -12.92
C ASP A 155 27.25 -1.14 -14.21
N SER A 156 28.14 -1.65 -15.07
CA SER A 156 27.77 -2.23 -16.38
C SER A 156 26.97 -3.51 -16.24
N HIS A 157 27.27 -4.36 -15.25
CA HIS A 157 26.55 -5.61 -15.01
C HIS A 157 25.06 -5.33 -14.71
N TRP A 158 24.79 -4.39 -13.80
CA TRP A 158 23.43 -4.00 -13.45
C TRP A 158 22.73 -3.24 -14.58
N SER A 159 23.45 -2.41 -15.31
CA SER A 159 22.93 -1.72 -16.49
C SER A 159 22.43 -2.70 -17.53
N ASP A 160 23.24 -3.71 -17.88
CA ASP A 160 22.87 -4.69 -18.89
C ASP A 160 21.75 -5.62 -18.41
N THR A 161 21.78 -6.01 -17.15
CA THR A 161 20.73 -6.85 -16.57
C THR A 161 19.40 -6.11 -16.54
N ALA A 162 19.35 -4.88 -16.08
CA ALA A 162 18.14 -4.07 -16.03
C ALA A 162 17.55 -3.83 -17.42
N ARG A 163 18.39 -3.46 -18.42
CA ARG A 163 17.95 -3.25 -19.81
C ARG A 163 17.34 -4.52 -20.43
N ARG A 164 17.90 -5.70 -20.17
CA ARG A 164 17.33 -6.99 -20.65
C ARG A 164 15.91 -7.23 -20.13
N HIS A 165 15.56 -6.67 -18.96
CA HIS A 165 14.24 -6.73 -18.37
C HIS A 165 13.38 -5.50 -18.69
N GLY A 166 13.81 -4.68 -19.65
CA GLY A 166 13.05 -3.53 -20.12
C GLY A 166 13.07 -2.32 -19.19
N TRP A 167 14.08 -2.19 -18.32
CA TRP A 167 14.31 -0.98 -17.54
C TRP A 167 15.12 0.02 -18.33
N ASP A 168 14.91 1.29 -18.04
CA ASP A 168 15.85 2.33 -18.43
C ASP A 168 16.93 2.49 -17.36
N VAL A 169 18.11 2.91 -17.82
CA VAL A 169 19.27 3.11 -16.95
C VAL A 169 19.84 4.50 -17.18
N ILE A 170 20.06 5.22 -16.11
CA ILE A 170 20.69 6.55 -16.11
C ILE A 170 21.91 6.52 -15.17
N PRO A 171 23.06 7.07 -15.58
CA PRO A 171 24.16 7.26 -14.64
C PRO A 171 23.77 8.29 -13.57
N PRO A 172 24.17 8.13 -12.31
CA PRO A 172 23.99 9.15 -11.30
C PRO A 172 24.63 10.46 -11.70
N THR A 173 23.93 11.58 -11.50
CA THR A 173 24.36 12.91 -11.97
C THR A 173 25.55 13.48 -11.19
N ASN A 174 25.81 12.99 -9.98
CA ASN A 174 26.82 13.55 -9.12
C ASN A 174 28.17 12.84 -9.26
N ASN A 175 28.89 13.13 -10.37
CA ASN A 175 30.21 12.58 -10.67
C ASN A 175 31.34 13.08 -9.73
N SER A 176 31.05 14.00 -8.81
CA SER A 176 32.07 14.62 -7.94
C SER A 176 32.61 13.66 -6.86
N PHE A 177 31.89 12.56 -6.61
CA PHE A 177 32.27 11.54 -5.65
C PHE A 177 31.78 10.16 -6.11
N PRO A 178 32.63 9.34 -6.73
CA PRO A 178 32.26 8.04 -7.32
C PRO A 178 31.57 7.07 -6.33
N ASP A 179 31.83 7.23 -5.03
CA ASP A 179 31.31 6.33 -3.99
C ASP A 179 30.06 6.89 -3.26
N ARG A 180 29.55 8.06 -3.67
CA ARG A 180 28.37 8.63 -3.01
C ARG A 180 27.09 8.12 -3.59
N PRO A 181 26.12 7.76 -2.74
CA PRO A 181 24.77 7.42 -3.20
C PRO A 181 24.11 8.59 -3.92
N PRO A 182 23.20 8.33 -4.85
CA PRO A 182 22.48 9.38 -5.57
C PRO A 182 21.69 10.30 -4.64
N VAL A 183 21.57 11.56 -5.06
CA VAL A 183 20.74 12.56 -4.40
C VAL A 183 19.28 12.30 -4.76
N LEU A 184 18.42 12.08 -3.75
CA LEU A 184 17.04 11.65 -3.94
C LEU A 184 16.24 12.60 -4.85
N LYS A 185 16.33 13.92 -4.63
CA LYS A 185 15.59 14.90 -5.46
C LYS A 185 16.03 14.85 -6.93
N GLU A 186 17.32 14.66 -7.20
CA GLU A 186 17.85 14.57 -8.59
C GLU A 186 17.34 13.34 -9.31
N MET A 187 17.14 12.22 -8.58
CA MET A 187 16.50 11.01 -9.14
C MET A 187 15.06 11.29 -9.58
N PHE A 188 14.28 12.02 -8.77
CA PHE A 188 12.92 12.40 -9.12
C PHE A 188 12.86 13.42 -10.26
N GLU A 189 13.77 14.40 -10.29
CA GLU A 189 13.89 15.39 -11.39
C GLU A 189 14.21 14.68 -12.72
N ALA A 190 15.16 13.76 -12.71
CA ALA A 190 15.51 12.97 -13.89
C ALA A 190 14.34 12.06 -14.34
N ALA A 191 13.62 11.45 -13.41
CA ALA A 191 12.44 10.64 -13.71
C ALA A 191 11.32 11.49 -14.35
N LYS A 192 11.04 12.67 -13.81
CA LYS A 192 10.04 13.61 -14.33
C LYS A 192 10.42 14.20 -15.70
N ALA A 193 11.70 14.39 -15.94
CA ALA A 193 12.19 14.84 -17.25
C ALA A 193 12.05 13.77 -18.33
N ARG A 194 12.11 12.49 -17.96
CA ARG A 194 12.07 11.36 -18.89
C ARG A 194 10.66 10.83 -19.16
N TYR A 195 9.80 10.82 -18.16
CA TYR A 195 8.46 10.22 -18.22
C TYR A 195 7.41 11.18 -17.67
N ASP A 196 6.25 11.21 -18.31
CA ASP A 196 5.07 11.92 -17.81
C ASP A 196 4.07 10.91 -17.26
N THR A 197 4.14 10.67 -15.95
CA THR A 197 3.21 9.82 -15.21
C THR A 197 2.56 10.60 -14.07
N LEU A 198 1.42 10.11 -13.57
CA LEU A 198 0.77 10.74 -12.42
C LEU A 198 1.54 10.52 -11.12
N TRP A 199 2.18 9.33 -10.99
CA TRP A 199 2.90 8.92 -9.81
C TRP A 199 4.39 8.71 -10.09
N TYR A 200 5.22 9.12 -9.13
CA TYR A 200 6.67 8.90 -9.14
C TYR A 200 7.09 8.32 -7.81
N GLY A 201 7.88 7.28 -7.80
CA GLY A 201 8.29 6.60 -6.58
C GLY A 201 9.78 6.27 -6.53
N TYR A 202 10.41 6.56 -5.39
CA TYR A 202 11.69 5.95 -5.01
C TYR A 202 11.39 4.76 -4.10
N VAL A 203 12.09 3.66 -4.33
CA VAL A 203 11.99 2.44 -3.53
C VAL A 203 13.39 1.87 -3.35
N ASN A 204 13.71 1.42 -2.13
CA ASN A 204 14.95 0.70 -1.88
C ASN A 204 15.04 -0.56 -2.73
N ALA A 205 16.25 -0.91 -3.14
CA ALA A 205 16.54 -1.96 -4.11
C ALA A 205 16.29 -3.40 -3.61
N ASP A 206 15.83 -3.56 -2.40
CA ASP A 206 15.53 -4.83 -1.75
C ASP A 206 14.03 -5.04 -1.43
N ILE A 207 13.18 -4.13 -1.91
CA ILE A 207 11.73 -4.19 -1.72
C ILE A 207 11.04 -4.83 -2.94
N LEU A 208 10.20 -5.81 -2.67
CA LEU A 208 9.33 -6.44 -3.67
C LEU A 208 7.87 -6.03 -3.42
N PHE A 209 7.11 -5.88 -4.51
CA PHE A 209 5.68 -5.59 -4.47
C PHE A 209 4.86 -6.69 -5.14
N THR A 210 3.61 -6.80 -4.71
CA THR A 210 2.57 -7.48 -5.47
C THR A 210 1.89 -6.49 -6.43
N ASP A 211 1.06 -6.99 -7.34
CA ASP A 211 0.21 -6.17 -8.23
C ASP A 211 -0.76 -5.27 -7.45
N GLY A 212 -0.91 -5.52 -6.14
CA GLY A 212 -1.62 -4.64 -5.20
C GLY A 212 -1.14 -3.20 -5.22
N LEU A 213 0.13 -2.93 -5.56
CA LEU A 213 0.64 -1.57 -5.74
C LEU A 213 -0.18 -0.79 -6.78
N LEU A 214 -0.46 -1.39 -7.94
CA LEU A 214 -1.23 -0.75 -9.01
C LEU A 214 -2.67 -0.48 -8.59
N THR A 215 -3.26 -1.41 -7.85
CA THR A 215 -4.60 -1.24 -7.27
C THR A 215 -4.64 -0.04 -6.32
N HIS A 216 -3.67 0.11 -5.42
CA HIS A 216 -3.58 1.26 -4.50
C HIS A 216 -3.51 2.58 -5.26
N LEU A 217 -2.61 2.68 -6.24
CA LEU A 217 -2.46 3.91 -7.02
C LEU A 217 -3.72 4.25 -7.81
N THR A 218 -4.39 3.26 -8.39
CA THR A 218 -5.63 3.46 -9.15
C THR A 218 -6.77 3.91 -8.25
N VAL A 219 -6.95 3.27 -7.07
CA VAL A 219 -7.94 3.69 -6.07
C VAL A 219 -7.73 5.13 -5.63
N LEU A 220 -6.49 5.48 -5.31
CA LEU A 220 -6.15 6.83 -4.85
C LEU A 220 -6.31 7.88 -5.96
N THR A 221 -6.03 7.51 -7.20
CA THR A 221 -6.27 8.38 -8.36
C THR A 221 -7.74 8.71 -8.49
N ASN A 222 -8.60 7.69 -8.43
CA ASN A 222 -10.03 7.83 -8.67
C ASN A 222 -10.78 8.45 -7.48
N ASN A 223 -10.43 8.05 -6.25
CA ASN A 223 -11.22 8.40 -5.06
C ASN A 223 -10.66 9.58 -4.28
N HIS A 224 -9.38 9.92 -4.43
CA HIS A 224 -8.70 10.97 -3.65
C HIS A 224 -8.21 12.14 -4.50
N ASN A 225 -8.67 12.22 -5.76
CA ASN A 225 -8.34 13.33 -6.66
C ASN A 225 -6.82 13.59 -6.77
N ALA A 226 -6.04 12.51 -6.94
CA ALA A 226 -4.58 12.56 -6.97
C ALA A 226 -4.02 13.48 -8.05
N THR A 227 -4.79 13.74 -9.11
CA THR A 227 -4.42 14.69 -10.18
C THR A 227 -4.29 16.12 -9.70
N HIS A 228 -4.99 16.51 -8.62
CA HIS A 228 -5.02 17.87 -8.09
C HIS A 228 -4.45 17.99 -6.66
N ARG A 229 -4.10 16.87 -6.03
CA ARG A 229 -3.61 16.86 -4.65
C ARG A 229 -2.16 16.41 -4.58
N ARG A 230 -1.44 16.93 -3.58
CA ARG A 230 -0.13 16.42 -3.20
C ARG A 230 -0.33 15.24 -2.30
N ILE A 231 -0.03 14.04 -2.79
CA ILE A 231 -0.15 12.81 -2.04
C ILE A 231 1.23 12.13 -1.99
N MET A 232 1.55 11.55 -0.85
CA MET A 232 2.70 10.66 -0.66
C MET A 232 2.21 9.36 -0.04
N LEU A 233 2.51 8.23 -0.68
CA LEU A 233 2.35 6.91 -0.10
C LEU A 233 3.68 6.48 0.51
N THR A 234 3.60 5.94 1.69
CA THR A 234 4.69 5.26 2.39
C THR A 234 4.11 4.16 3.27
N GLY A 235 4.95 3.31 3.82
CA GLY A 235 4.50 2.26 4.72
C GLY A 235 5.66 1.45 5.26
N ARG A 236 5.34 0.61 6.23
CA ARG A 236 6.29 -0.30 6.85
C ARG A 236 6.60 -1.46 5.93
N ARG A 237 7.82 -1.95 5.97
CA ARG A 237 8.22 -3.15 5.26
C ARG A 237 7.94 -4.41 6.05
N THR A 238 7.75 -5.54 5.37
CA THR A 238 7.73 -6.88 5.96
C THR A 238 9.03 -7.59 5.64
N ASN A 239 9.83 -7.86 6.66
CA ASN A 239 11.11 -8.55 6.51
C ASN A 239 10.88 -10.04 6.26
N VAL A 240 11.48 -10.56 5.20
CA VAL A 240 11.46 -11.99 4.83
C VAL A 240 12.87 -12.43 4.46
N GLN A 241 13.32 -13.56 5.02
CA GLN A 241 14.60 -14.16 4.68
C GLN A 241 14.49 -15.20 3.57
N ASN A 242 15.59 -15.47 2.89
CA ASN A 242 15.73 -16.55 1.91
C ASN A 242 14.74 -16.47 0.73
N VAL A 243 14.53 -15.29 0.17
CA VAL A 243 13.74 -15.10 -1.04
C VAL A 243 14.51 -15.63 -2.25
N SER A 244 13.99 -16.67 -2.90
CA SER A 244 14.63 -17.30 -4.06
C SER A 244 14.39 -16.48 -5.35
N LEU A 245 15.12 -16.79 -6.43
CA LEU A 245 14.96 -16.13 -7.73
C LEU A 245 13.60 -16.36 -8.41
N ILE A 246 12.83 -17.36 -7.99
CA ILE A 246 11.52 -17.69 -8.59
C ILE A 246 10.38 -16.99 -7.84
N ASP A 247 10.54 -16.75 -6.55
CA ASP A 247 9.48 -16.22 -5.70
C ASP A 247 8.94 -14.84 -6.14
N PRO A 248 9.78 -13.90 -6.64
CA PRO A 248 9.32 -12.59 -7.10
C PRO A 248 8.32 -12.59 -8.26
N LEU A 249 8.21 -13.69 -8.98
CA LEU A 249 7.34 -13.81 -10.16
C LEU A 249 5.88 -14.12 -9.80
N SER A 250 5.57 -14.42 -8.56
CA SER A 250 4.24 -14.82 -8.12
C SER A 250 3.78 -14.05 -6.87
N ASP A 251 2.70 -13.29 -7.00
CA ASP A 251 2.07 -12.57 -5.87
C ASP A 251 1.63 -13.53 -4.76
N ASN A 252 1.03 -14.66 -5.12
CA ASN A 252 0.61 -15.67 -4.15
C ASN A 252 1.79 -16.19 -3.33
N LYS A 253 2.95 -16.34 -3.97
CA LYS A 253 4.17 -16.78 -3.30
C LYS A 253 4.67 -15.73 -2.32
N LEU A 254 4.76 -14.47 -2.73
CA LEU A 254 5.16 -13.35 -1.87
C LEU A 254 4.23 -13.21 -0.67
N LEU A 255 2.91 -13.26 -0.89
CA LEU A 255 1.91 -13.19 0.19
C LEU A 255 2.03 -14.39 1.15
N SER A 256 2.25 -15.60 0.62
CA SER A 256 2.45 -16.80 1.44
C SER A 256 3.71 -16.70 2.28
N MET A 257 4.83 -16.24 1.72
CA MET A 257 6.09 -16.05 2.44
C MET A 257 5.96 -14.99 3.53
N ALA A 258 5.34 -13.86 3.22
CA ALA A 258 5.07 -12.81 4.20
C ALA A 258 4.19 -13.31 5.35
N LYS A 259 3.19 -14.13 5.06
CA LYS A 259 2.31 -14.71 6.08
C LYS A 259 3.00 -15.75 6.97
N SER A 260 3.85 -16.61 6.38
CA SER A 260 4.49 -17.72 7.11
C SER A 260 5.75 -17.31 7.87
N ASN A 261 6.59 -16.46 7.27
CA ASN A 261 7.95 -16.14 7.75
C ASN A 261 8.20 -14.63 7.84
N GLY A 262 7.21 -13.79 7.49
CA GLY A 262 7.37 -12.35 7.47
C GLY A 262 7.24 -11.75 8.88
N THR A 263 8.01 -10.70 9.12
CA THR A 263 7.92 -9.87 10.32
C THR A 263 7.74 -8.42 9.91
N LEU A 264 6.59 -7.83 10.25
CA LEU A 264 6.35 -6.41 10.02
C LEU A 264 7.35 -5.60 10.82
N TYR A 265 8.11 -4.74 10.15
CA TYR A 265 9.19 -3.98 10.79
C TYR A 265 8.66 -2.72 11.48
N LYS A 266 9.55 -1.94 12.09
CA LYS A 266 9.20 -0.78 12.91
C LYS A 266 8.61 0.37 12.09
N GLU A 267 7.97 1.32 12.77
CA GLU A 267 7.32 2.49 12.20
C GLU A 267 8.28 3.54 11.63
N ASP A 268 9.58 3.41 11.92
CA ASP A 268 10.66 4.30 11.53
C ASP A 268 11.48 3.81 10.33
N ALA A 269 11.00 2.79 9.61
CA ALA A 269 11.68 2.23 8.46
C ALA A 269 10.80 2.34 7.21
N GLU A 270 10.84 3.49 6.59
CA GLU A 270 10.17 3.77 5.32
C GLU A 270 11.13 3.55 4.16
N ASP A 271 10.97 2.44 3.45
CA ASP A 271 11.84 2.05 2.33
C ASP A 271 11.31 2.46 0.98
N PHE A 272 10.16 3.16 0.93
CA PHE A 272 9.59 3.66 -0.31
C PHE A 272 8.76 4.93 -0.09
N PHE A 273 8.80 5.80 -1.11
CA PHE A 273 8.06 7.04 -1.19
C PHE A 273 7.48 7.18 -2.58
N ILE A 274 6.17 7.07 -2.72
CA ILE A 274 5.47 7.21 -3.99
C ILE A 274 4.61 8.47 -3.92
N THR A 275 4.89 9.44 -4.79
CA THR A 275 4.28 10.77 -4.73
C THR A 275 3.54 11.08 -6.02
N THR A 276 2.51 11.93 -5.92
CA THR A 276 1.91 12.54 -7.11
C THR A 276 2.90 13.47 -7.81
N LYS A 277 2.70 13.67 -9.11
CA LYS A 277 3.50 14.58 -9.95
C LYS A 277 3.61 16.00 -9.37
N SER A 278 2.58 16.44 -8.64
CA SER A 278 2.51 17.76 -7.99
C SER A 278 3.35 17.91 -6.72
N PHE A 279 3.97 16.84 -6.23
CA PHE A 279 4.85 16.92 -5.06
C PHE A 279 6.09 17.77 -5.38
N PRO A 280 6.46 18.74 -4.52
CA PRO A 280 7.47 19.73 -4.83
C PRO A 280 8.90 19.24 -4.54
N TRP A 281 9.38 18.25 -5.33
CA TRP A 281 10.71 17.64 -5.18
C TRP A 281 11.85 18.64 -5.28
N ASP A 282 11.67 19.72 -6.06
CA ASP A 282 12.62 20.82 -6.23
C ASP A 282 12.93 21.56 -4.92
N THR A 283 12.02 21.54 -3.96
CA THR A 283 12.18 22.20 -2.65
C THR A 283 12.84 21.32 -1.58
N ILE A 284 13.01 20.01 -1.85
CA ILE A 284 13.63 19.07 -0.93
C ILE A 284 15.15 19.33 -0.83
N LEU A 285 15.70 19.18 0.39
CA LEU A 285 17.14 19.21 0.59
C LEU A 285 17.82 18.08 -0.21
N PRO A 286 19.10 18.26 -0.61
CA PRO A 286 19.82 17.28 -1.42
C PRO A 286 20.29 16.09 -0.57
N VAL A 287 19.34 15.43 0.11
CA VAL A 287 19.61 14.21 0.88
C VAL A 287 19.94 13.06 -0.05
N VAL A 288 20.81 12.16 0.43
CA VAL A 288 21.23 10.98 -0.33
C VAL A 288 20.51 9.74 0.19
N VAL A 289 20.22 8.81 -0.72
CA VAL A 289 19.59 7.51 -0.41
C VAL A 289 20.58 6.52 0.18
N GLY A 290 20.09 5.49 0.84
CA GLY A 290 20.95 4.43 1.43
C GLY A 290 21.84 4.91 2.57
N ARG A 291 21.54 6.04 3.19
CA ARG A 291 22.20 6.58 4.39
C ARG A 291 21.13 7.00 5.39
N PRO A 292 21.41 6.94 6.71
CA PRO A 292 20.41 7.26 7.74
C PRO A 292 19.80 8.64 7.61
N ALA A 293 18.62 8.81 8.19
CA ALA A 293 17.95 10.06 8.51
C ALA A 293 17.20 10.78 7.37
N TYR A 294 17.22 10.31 6.12
CA TYR A 294 16.47 10.96 5.06
C TYR A 294 15.00 10.56 5.04
N ASP A 295 14.68 9.33 5.39
CA ASP A 295 13.37 8.68 5.33
C ASP A 295 12.34 9.36 6.26
N ASN A 296 12.48 9.22 7.56
CA ASN A 296 11.61 9.86 8.53
C ASN A 296 11.59 11.40 8.40
N TRP A 297 12.73 12.00 8.05
CA TRP A 297 12.75 13.43 7.79
C TRP A 297 11.87 13.82 6.60
N LEU A 298 11.93 13.06 5.50
CA LEU A 298 11.15 13.33 4.30
C LEU A 298 9.63 13.22 4.57
N VAL A 299 9.21 12.19 5.31
CA VAL A 299 7.81 12.02 5.73
C VAL A 299 7.36 13.17 6.63
N ALA A 300 8.18 13.57 7.61
CA ALA A 300 7.91 14.71 8.47
C ALA A 300 7.80 16.03 7.67
N GLU A 301 8.70 16.25 6.72
CA GLU A 301 8.73 17.43 5.86
C GLU A 301 7.49 17.50 4.96
N ALA A 302 7.15 16.37 4.30
CA ALA A 302 5.96 16.26 3.46
C ALA A 302 4.69 16.59 4.24
N ARG A 303 4.55 16.02 5.43
CA ARG A 303 3.36 16.18 6.28
C ARG A 303 3.28 17.56 6.92
N CYS A 304 4.39 18.05 7.50
CA CYS A 304 4.37 19.22 8.38
C CYS A 304 4.59 20.53 7.64
N ARG A 305 5.39 20.53 6.56
CA ARG A 305 5.76 21.77 5.86
C ARG A 305 5.17 21.88 4.46
N MET A 306 5.05 20.75 3.75
CA MET A 306 4.58 20.78 2.37
C MET A 306 3.07 20.60 2.22
N GLN A 307 2.35 20.41 3.33
CA GLN A 307 0.90 20.20 3.33
C GLN A 307 0.49 19.05 2.37
N THR A 308 1.25 17.97 2.42
CA THR A 308 1.03 16.78 1.61
C THR A 308 0.16 15.81 2.40
N ASP A 309 -0.80 15.18 1.73
CA ASP A 309 -1.55 14.07 2.30
C ASP A 309 -0.65 12.83 2.30
N VAL A 310 -0.05 12.53 3.44
CA VAL A 310 0.76 11.33 3.59
C VAL A 310 -0.15 10.18 4.02
N ILE A 311 -0.09 9.08 3.27
CA ILE A 311 -0.94 7.90 3.43
C ILE A 311 -0.06 6.70 3.78
N ASP A 312 -0.31 6.11 4.94
CA ASP A 312 0.29 4.85 5.37
C ASP A 312 -0.47 3.68 4.73
N VAL A 313 0.23 2.88 3.94
CA VAL A 313 -0.32 1.70 3.25
C VAL A 313 0.10 0.37 3.88
N SER A 314 0.71 0.40 5.07
CA SER A 314 1.28 -0.78 5.75
C SER A 314 0.31 -1.93 5.94
N ASP A 315 -0.98 -1.63 6.18
CA ASP A 315 -2.00 -2.65 6.49
C ASP A 315 -2.58 -3.32 5.24
N THR A 316 -2.32 -2.77 4.04
CA THR A 316 -2.99 -3.23 2.81
C THR A 316 -2.04 -3.49 1.64
N LEU A 317 -0.85 -2.92 1.64
CA LEU A 317 0.17 -3.14 0.62
C LEU A 317 1.36 -3.91 1.20
N LEU A 318 1.65 -5.07 0.64
CA LEU A 318 2.87 -5.79 0.97
C LEU A 318 4.08 -5.10 0.32
N ALA A 319 4.94 -4.50 1.14
CA ALA A 319 6.31 -4.13 0.81
C ALA A 319 7.25 -5.18 1.42
N LEU A 320 7.57 -6.23 0.66
CA LEU A 320 8.38 -7.34 1.12
C LEU A 320 9.86 -6.97 1.03
N HIS A 321 10.53 -6.88 2.17
CA HIS A 321 11.97 -6.61 2.24
C HIS A 321 12.75 -7.93 2.26
N GLN A 322 13.65 -8.10 1.30
CA GLN A 322 14.54 -9.24 1.17
C GLN A 322 15.69 -9.11 2.15
N THR A 323 15.52 -9.63 3.37
CA THR A 323 16.52 -9.51 4.43
C THR A 323 17.68 -10.47 4.17
N THR A 324 18.89 -9.94 4.07
CA THR A 324 20.14 -10.73 3.93
C THR A 324 20.76 -11.03 5.30
N ILE A 325 21.57 -12.09 5.36
CA ILE A 325 22.27 -12.48 6.59
C ILE A 325 23.30 -11.41 6.97
N LYS A 326 24.04 -10.87 5.99
CA LYS A 326 25.11 -9.88 6.21
C LYS A 326 24.58 -8.46 6.34
N GLY A 327 23.63 -8.05 5.48
CA GLY A 327 23.14 -6.68 5.43
C GLY A 327 22.16 -6.36 6.55
N GLY A 328 21.29 -7.32 6.89
CA GLY A 328 20.27 -7.15 7.92
C GLY A 328 19.41 -5.91 7.68
N ASN A 329 19.00 -5.25 8.75
CA ASN A 329 18.10 -4.09 8.68
C ASN A 329 18.82 -2.74 8.86
N LEU A 330 20.15 -2.73 9.04
CA LEU A 330 20.91 -1.54 9.44
C LEU A 330 22.12 -1.29 8.55
N GLU A 331 22.12 -1.77 7.31
CA GLU A 331 23.28 -1.69 6.42
C GLU A 331 23.73 -0.24 6.19
N GLY A 332 22.79 0.69 6.00
CA GLY A 332 23.10 2.11 5.82
C GLY A 332 23.86 2.75 6.98
N HIS A 333 23.70 2.22 8.21
CA HIS A 333 24.41 2.70 9.41
C HIS A 333 25.87 2.25 9.48
N SER A 334 26.24 1.21 8.76
CA SER A 334 27.60 0.65 8.77
C SER A 334 28.56 1.31 7.79
N HIS A 335 28.07 2.21 6.93
CA HIS A 335 28.88 2.92 5.95
C HIS A 335 29.74 4.02 6.58
N LYS A 336 30.93 4.26 6.01
CA LYS A 336 31.86 5.33 6.46
C LYS A 336 31.23 6.73 6.41
N GLU A 337 30.30 6.95 5.48
CA GLU A 337 29.60 8.24 5.29
C GLU A 337 28.14 8.17 5.80
N ASN A 338 27.92 7.50 6.93
CA ASN A 338 26.57 7.36 7.51
C ASN A 338 25.99 8.68 8.06
N ASP A 339 26.83 9.71 8.24
CA ASP A 339 26.46 11.03 8.77
C ASP A 339 26.16 12.09 7.67
N ILE A 340 26.28 11.74 6.40
CA ILE A 340 26.14 12.70 5.28
C ILE A 340 24.83 13.49 5.32
N ASN A 341 23.70 12.85 5.58
CA ASN A 341 22.40 13.52 5.67
C ASN A 341 22.33 14.42 6.92
N PHE A 342 22.89 14.02 8.04
CA PHE A 342 23.00 14.87 9.23
C PHE A 342 23.84 16.11 8.96
N ASN A 343 24.92 16.01 8.20
CA ASN A 343 25.76 17.12 7.79
C ASN A 343 25.02 18.08 6.86
N ILE A 344 24.18 17.56 5.95
CA ILE A 344 23.30 18.37 5.11
C ILE A 344 22.33 19.17 5.98
N PHE A 345 21.63 18.54 6.95
CA PHE A 345 20.73 19.22 7.84
C PHE A 345 21.44 20.32 8.67
N LYS A 346 22.62 20.01 9.20
CA LYS A 346 23.43 20.99 9.94
C LYS A 346 23.82 22.19 9.09
N LYS A 347 24.27 21.97 7.84
CA LYS A 347 24.61 23.03 6.88
C LYS A 347 23.42 23.96 6.61
N HIS A 348 22.22 23.42 6.52
CA HIS A 348 20.98 24.15 6.31
C HIS A 348 20.33 24.67 7.61
N LYS A 349 21.02 24.55 8.76
CA LYS A 349 20.53 24.94 10.10
C LYS A 349 19.18 24.31 10.45
N LEU A 350 18.92 23.13 9.91
CA LEU A 350 17.70 22.38 10.16
C LEU A 350 17.90 21.45 11.37
N LYS A 351 16.90 21.39 12.25
CA LYS A 351 16.82 20.40 13.34
C LYS A 351 15.66 19.45 13.02
N PRO A 352 15.94 18.29 12.38
CA PRO A 352 14.88 17.38 11.98
C PRO A 352 14.10 16.84 13.19
N ASN A 353 12.79 16.73 13.04
CA ASN A 353 11.94 16.02 13.98
C ASN A 353 11.59 14.65 13.39
N PHE A 354 12.47 13.68 13.54
CA PHE A 354 12.28 12.34 13.00
C PHE A 354 11.03 11.64 13.54
N LEU A 355 10.67 11.89 14.82
CA LEU A 355 9.49 11.27 15.43
C LEU A 355 8.18 11.68 14.74
N SER A 356 8.09 12.87 14.17
CA SER A 356 6.91 13.27 13.41
C SER A 356 6.82 12.66 12.02
N GLY A 357 7.87 11.97 11.59
CA GLY A 357 7.94 11.23 10.32
C GLY A 357 7.61 9.75 10.41
N LEU A 358 7.32 9.22 11.59
CA LEU A 358 6.91 7.82 11.74
C LEU A 358 5.61 7.54 10.97
N THR A 359 5.47 6.33 10.42
CA THR A 359 4.25 5.91 9.72
C THR A 359 2.99 6.04 10.59
N THR A 360 3.11 5.86 11.90
CA THR A 360 2.03 6.08 12.86
C THR A 360 1.61 7.56 13.03
N CYS A 361 2.43 8.49 12.56
CA CYS A 361 2.17 9.93 12.63
C CYS A 361 1.53 10.51 11.37
N VAL A 362 1.43 9.75 10.29
CA VAL A 362 0.89 10.27 9.02
C VAL A 362 -0.62 10.48 9.07
N SER A 363 -1.12 11.36 8.20
CA SER A 363 -2.50 11.90 8.28
C SER A 363 -3.57 10.90 7.89
N PHE A 364 -3.25 9.91 7.07
CA PHE A 364 -4.18 8.93 6.54
C PHE A 364 -3.60 7.53 6.61
N ASN A 365 -4.48 6.54 6.65
CA ASN A 365 -4.12 5.14 6.48
C ASN A 365 -5.10 4.42 5.55
N THR A 366 -4.62 3.38 4.90
CA THR A 366 -5.46 2.49 4.12
C THR A 366 -5.98 1.35 4.99
N TYR A 367 -7.12 0.79 4.59
CA TYR A 367 -7.73 -0.37 5.22
C TYR A 367 -8.51 -1.19 4.19
N THR A 368 -8.71 -2.46 4.47
CA THR A 368 -9.56 -3.32 3.64
C THR A 368 -10.99 -3.24 4.15
N THR A 369 -11.93 -2.91 3.27
CA THR A 369 -13.37 -2.87 3.59
C THR A 369 -13.92 -4.28 3.72
N LEU A 370 -15.16 -4.39 4.23
CA LEU A 370 -15.88 -5.68 4.28
C LEU A 370 -16.08 -6.33 2.91
N CYS A 371 -15.94 -5.58 1.83
CA CYS A 371 -16.06 -6.06 0.45
C CYS A 371 -14.69 -6.35 -0.21
N ASP A 372 -13.65 -6.56 0.55
CA ASP A 372 -12.27 -6.72 0.09
C ASP A 372 -11.77 -5.58 -0.81
N LYS A 373 -12.32 -4.38 -0.63
CA LYS A 373 -11.92 -3.18 -1.37
C LYS A 373 -11.03 -2.29 -0.51
N LEU A 374 -10.13 -1.59 -1.17
CA LEU A 374 -9.26 -0.61 -0.54
C LEU A 374 -10.06 0.63 -0.13
N GLY A 375 -10.02 0.96 1.14
CA GLY A 375 -10.50 2.22 1.71
C GLY A 375 -9.35 3.08 2.23
N VAL A 376 -9.60 4.37 2.38
CA VAL A 376 -8.67 5.32 3.01
C VAL A 376 -9.42 6.06 4.11
N SER A 377 -8.82 6.12 5.30
CA SER A 377 -9.37 6.86 6.43
C SER A 377 -8.39 7.91 6.92
N ARG A 378 -8.94 9.00 7.47
CA ARG A 378 -8.14 10.00 8.16
C ARG A 378 -7.90 9.55 9.60
N ARG A 379 -6.65 9.60 10.06
CA ARG A 379 -6.32 9.36 11.47
C ARG A 379 -6.77 10.55 12.31
N THR A 380 -7.58 10.28 13.33
CA THR A 380 -8.10 11.30 14.25
C THR A 380 -7.28 11.45 15.52
N ASN A 381 -6.60 10.37 15.93
CA ASN A 381 -5.82 10.31 17.18
C ASN A 381 -4.36 10.00 16.86
N VAL A 382 -3.58 11.03 16.54
CA VAL A 382 -2.12 10.94 16.49
C VAL A 382 -1.53 11.36 17.84
N GLY A 383 -0.56 10.62 18.33
CA GLY A 383 0.08 10.90 19.63
C GLY A 383 0.78 12.28 19.65
N PRO A 384 1.06 12.85 20.84
CA PRO A 384 1.71 14.15 20.97
C PRO A 384 3.11 14.22 20.34
N MET A 385 3.81 13.08 20.22
CA MET A 385 5.10 13.00 19.51
C MET A 385 4.99 13.34 18.02
N CYS A 386 3.80 13.18 17.45
CA CYS A 386 3.50 13.46 16.04
C CYS A 386 3.27 14.94 15.76
N ALA A 387 3.34 15.80 16.76
CA ALA A 387 3.11 17.22 16.59
C ALA A 387 4.16 17.85 15.65
N CYS A 388 3.69 18.57 14.63
CA CYS A 388 4.55 19.34 13.76
C CYS A 388 5.13 20.51 14.57
N LYS A 389 6.43 20.50 14.84
CA LYS A 389 7.10 21.64 15.47
C LYS A 389 7.17 22.78 14.46
N LYS A 390 6.78 23.95 14.91
CA LYS A 390 6.87 25.21 14.14
C LYS A 390 8.33 25.65 13.99
#